data_30a0b6e187bd7b9206432cdc3c69074c
#
_entry.id   30a0b6e187bd7b9206432cdc3c69074c
#
_cell.length_a   1.000
_cell.length_b   1.000
_cell.length_c   1.000
_cell.angle_alpha   90.00
_cell.angle_beta   90.00
_cell.angle_gamma   90.00
#
_symmetry.space_group_name_H-M   'P 1'
#
loop_
_entity.id
_entity.type
_entity.pdbx_description
1 polymer ?
#
loop_
_entity_poly.entity_id
_entity_poly.type
_entity_poly.pdbx_seq_one_letter_code
_entity_poly.pdbx_strand_id
1 'polypeptide(L)'
;MPCRTEGSTLSSEIKENAKRAHHFNLTVIAIGNKNYAEAKTHAEEFQKGAEASTNSAQIKLSHELWGRIALAEKNYDSAIAELNQANQQDPANLLRLGQAYEAKGDAAKAKEYFARAAAFNSLPQLNYAFIRTKAQKMADGKKA
;
A
#
# COMPACT_ATOMS: atom_id res chain seq x y z
N MET A 1 -21.80 -35.76 5.82
CA MET A 1 -22.43 -34.88 4.83
C MET A 1 -21.32 -34.16 4.04
N PRO A 2 -21.21 -34.39 2.75
CA PRO A 2 -20.24 -33.62 1.99
C PRO A 2 -20.72 -32.16 1.94
N CYS A 3 -19.87 -31.23 2.33
CA CYS A 3 -20.09 -29.80 2.06
C CYS A 3 -20.16 -29.63 0.55
N ARG A 4 -21.37 -29.45 0.03
CA ARG A 4 -21.59 -29.04 -1.34
C ARG A 4 -21.09 -27.59 -1.52
N THR A 5 -19.91 -27.46 -2.04
CA THR A 5 -19.39 -26.20 -2.61
C THR A 5 -19.87 -26.02 -4.06
N GLU A 6 -21.08 -26.50 -4.34
CA GLU A 6 -21.68 -26.31 -5.66
C GLU A 6 -22.45 -25.01 -5.66
N GLY A 7 -21.96 -24.05 -6.48
CA GLY A 7 -22.73 -22.90 -6.88
C GLY A 7 -22.79 -21.79 -5.85
N SER A 8 -21.64 -21.18 -5.52
CA SER A 8 -21.67 -19.85 -4.92
C SER A 8 -22.46 -18.92 -5.84
N THR A 9 -23.66 -18.51 -5.39
CA THR A 9 -24.56 -17.55 -6.06
C THR A 9 -24.02 -16.13 -6.03
N LEU A 10 -22.78 -15.94 -5.62
CA LEU A 10 -22.09 -14.65 -5.63
C LEU A 10 -21.93 -14.17 -7.07
N SER A 11 -22.23 -12.89 -7.28
CA SER A 11 -21.99 -12.25 -8.57
C SER A 11 -20.52 -12.42 -8.99
N SER A 12 -20.26 -12.41 -10.29
CA SER A 12 -18.89 -12.49 -10.83
C SER A 12 -18.01 -11.36 -10.26
N GLU A 13 -18.59 -10.18 -10.05
CA GLU A 13 -17.89 -9.04 -9.45
C GLU A 13 -17.41 -9.32 -8.03
N ILE A 14 -18.24 -9.95 -7.18
CA ILE A 14 -17.83 -10.31 -5.81
C ILE A 14 -16.69 -11.32 -5.84
N LYS A 15 -16.74 -12.31 -6.75
CA LYS A 15 -15.66 -13.29 -6.91
C LYS A 15 -14.35 -12.63 -7.35
N GLU A 16 -14.41 -11.72 -8.32
CA GLU A 16 -13.23 -10.99 -8.78
C GLU A 16 -12.68 -10.05 -7.70
N ASN A 17 -13.54 -9.40 -6.90
CA ASN A 17 -13.11 -8.61 -5.75
C ASN A 17 -12.40 -9.47 -4.70
N ALA A 18 -12.94 -10.64 -4.39
CA ALA A 18 -12.32 -11.58 -3.44
C ALA A 18 -10.96 -12.07 -3.94
N LYS A 19 -10.84 -12.36 -5.24
CA LYS A 19 -9.59 -12.77 -5.88
C LYS A 19 -8.54 -11.64 -5.81
N ARG A 20 -8.92 -10.40 -6.11
CA ARG A 20 -8.03 -9.26 -5.97
C ARG A 20 -7.57 -9.06 -4.52
N ALA A 21 -8.49 -9.11 -3.56
CA ALA A 21 -8.14 -9.01 -2.14
C ALA A 21 -7.15 -10.10 -1.70
N HIS A 22 -7.30 -11.31 -2.22
CA HIS A 22 -6.37 -12.42 -1.97
C HIS A 22 -4.96 -12.08 -2.49
N HIS A 23 -4.82 -11.63 -3.74
CA HIS A 23 -3.53 -11.24 -4.31
C HIS A 23 -2.91 -10.04 -3.58
N PHE A 24 -3.73 -9.07 -3.15
CA PHE A 24 -3.25 -7.97 -2.31
C PHE A 24 -2.60 -8.48 -1.02
N ASN A 25 -3.30 -9.35 -0.31
CA ASN A 25 -2.79 -9.90 0.95
C ASN A 25 -1.52 -10.73 0.75
N LEU A 26 -1.46 -11.57 -0.29
CA LEU A 26 -0.27 -12.36 -0.61
C LEU A 26 0.92 -11.47 -0.96
N THR A 27 0.71 -10.39 -1.70
CA THR A 27 1.76 -9.39 -1.98
C THR A 27 2.33 -8.83 -0.67
N VAL A 28 1.47 -8.41 0.25
CA VAL A 28 1.89 -7.85 1.55
C VAL A 28 2.68 -8.85 2.38
N ILE A 29 2.22 -10.10 2.44
CA ILE A 29 2.89 -11.19 3.15
C ILE A 29 4.26 -11.47 2.51
N ALA A 30 4.34 -11.57 1.18
CA ALA A 30 5.58 -11.82 0.47
C ALA A 30 6.61 -10.69 0.68
N ILE A 31 6.18 -9.42 0.72
CA ILE A 31 7.04 -8.28 1.09
C ILE A 31 7.59 -8.48 2.51
N GLY A 32 6.73 -8.83 3.47
CA GLY A 32 7.13 -9.07 4.86
C GLY A 32 8.17 -10.20 4.99
N ASN A 33 8.04 -11.23 4.17
CA ASN A 33 8.97 -12.36 4.09
C ASN A 33 10.22 -12.08 3.22
N LYS A 34 10.33 -10.88 2.65
CA LYS A 34 11.39 -10.47 1.72
C LYS A 34 11.44 -11.33 0.43
N ASN A 35 10.34 -11.98 0.09
CA ASN A 35 10.19 -12.70 -1.17
C ASN A 35 9.63 -11.78 -2.25
N TYR A 36 10.49 -10.92 -2.79
CA TYR A 36 10.06 -9.88 -3.72
C TYR A 36 9.63 -10.42 -5.08
N ALA A 37 10.15 -11.58 -5.50
CA ALA A 37 9.72 -12.24 -6.73
C ALA A 37 8.24 -12.67 -6.63
N GLU A 38 7.86 -13.31 -5.54
CA GLU A 38 6.47 -13.70 -5.26
C GLU A 38 5.58 -12.45 -5.09
N ALA A 39 6.08 -11.43 -4.39
CA ALA A 39 5.36 -10.17 -4.23
C ALA A 39 5.00 -9.53 -5.59
N LYS A 40 5.94 -9.49 -6.52
CA LYS A 40 5.72 -8.98 -7.89
C LYS A 40 4.70 -9.80 -8.65
N THR A 41 4.79 -11.14 -8.59
CA THR A 41 3.81 -12.02 -9.25
C THR A 41 2.39 -11.73 -8.78
N HIS A 42 2.18 -11.60 -7.47
CA HIS A 42 0.85 -11.30 -6.94
C HIS A 42 0.42 -9.84 -7.21
N ALA A 43 1.34 -8.88 -7.19
CA ALA A 43 1.05 -7.50 -7.56
C ALA A 43 0.61 -7.36 -9.03
N GLU A 44 1.23 -8.11 -9.94
CA GLU A 44 0.84 -8.16 -11.36
C GLU A 44 -0.58 -8.72 -11.53
N GLU A 45 -0.92 -9.81 -10.85
CA GLU A 45 -2.27 -10.38 -10.90
C GLU A 45 -3.31 -9.42 -10.30
N PHE A 46 -2.97 -8.72 -9.22
CA PHE A 46 -3.82 -7.65 -8.67
C PHE A 46 -4.02 -6.54 -9.69
N GLN A 47 -2.94 -6.06 -10.31
CA GLN A 47 -2.96 -4.97 -11.28
C GLN A 47 -3.85 -5.30 -12.47
N LYS A 48 -3.69 -6.48 -13.08
CA LYS A 48 -4.55 -6.95 -14.17
C LYS A 48 -6.03 -6.89 -13.82
N GLY A 49 -6.38 -7.37 -12.62
CA GLY A 49 -7.75 -7.32 -12.13
C GLY A 49 -8.25 -5.90 -11.83
N ALA A 50 -7.38 -5.03 -11.34
CA ALA A 50 -7.70 -3.63 -11.07
C ALA A 50 -7.97 -2.86 -12.38
N GLU A 51 -7.12 -3.02 -13.38
CA GLU A 51 -7.26 -2.41 -14.70
C GLU A 51 -8.54 -2.90 -15.41
N ALA A 52 -8.81 -4.21 -15.38
CA ALA A 52 -10.01 -4.80 -15.94
C ALA A 52 -11.31 -4.28 -15.28
N SER A 53 -11.26 -3.94 -13.99
CA SER A 53 -12.40 -3.39 -13.26
C SER A 53 -12.70 -1.93 -13.59
N THR A 54 -11.75 -1.20 -14.18
CA THR A 54 -11.78 0.26 -14.41
C THR A 54 -12.07 1.08 -13.12
N ASN A 55 -11.93 0.48 -11.96
CA ASN A 55 -12.20 1.12 -10.67
C ASN A 55 -10.96 1.89 -10.22
N SER A 56 -11.08 3.21 -10.15
CA SER A 56 -9.95 4.09 -9.80
C SER A 56 -9.36 3.81 -8.41
N ALA A 57 -10.17 3.36 -7.46
CA ALA A 57 -9.68 2.99 -6.14
C ALA A 57 -8.81 1.72 -6.19
N GLN A 58 -9.19 0.74 -7.02
CA GLN A 58 -8.39 -0.49 -7.21
C GLN A 58 -7.08 -0.18 -7.95
N ILE A 59 -7.11 0.73 -8.92
CA ILE A 59 -5.90 1.18 -9.63
C ILE A 59 -4.95 1.87 -8.66
N LYS A 60 -5.45 2.74 -7.78
CA LYS A 60 -4.62 3.37 -6.74
C LYS A 60 -4.03 2.36 -5.74
N LEU A 61 -4.75 1.29 -5.41
CA LEU A 61 -4.22 0.19 -4.59
C LEU A 61 -3.12 -0.59 -5.32
N SER A 62 -3.21 -0.74 -6.65
CA SER A 62 -2.14 -1.34 -7.45
C SER A 62 -0.85 -0.51 -7.35
N HIS A 63 -0.94 0.80 -7.50
CA HIS A 63 0.21 1.69 -7.32
C HIS A 63 0.77 1.63 -5.90
N GLU A 64 -0.08 1.49 -4.88
CA GLU A 64 0.38 1.26 -3.51
C GLU A 64 1.21 -0.01 -3.38
N LEU A 65 0.77 -1.13 -3.96
CA LEU A 65 1.51 -2.39 -3.90
C LEU A 65 2.88 -2.28 -4.57
N TRP A 66 2.94 -1.71 -5.77
CA TRP A 66 4.21 -1.50 -6.47
C TRP A 66 5.14 -0.55 -5.72
N GLY A 67 4.59 0.52 -5.16
CA GLY A 67 5.36 1.44 -4.31
C GLY A 67 5.94 0.77 -3.06
N ARG A 68 5.18 -0.14 -2.44
CA ARG A 68 5.64 -0.93 -1.28
C ARG A 68 6.75 -1.91 -1.65
N ILE A 69 6.63 -2.59 -2.78
CA ILE A 69 7.68 -3.49 -3.30
C ILE A 69 8.95 -2.69 -3.57
N ALA A 70 8.85 -1.59 -4.33
CA ALA A 70 9.99 -0.77 -4.68
C ALA A 70 10.69 -0.19 -3.43
N LEU A 71 9.93 0.23 -2.42
CA LEU A 71 10.48 0.71 -1.15
C LEU A 71 11.24 -0.40 -0.41
N ALA A 72 10.70 -1.62 -0.38
CA ALA A 72 11.33 -2.77 0.25
C ALA A 72 12.62 -3.21 -0.48
N GLU A 73 12.64 -3.10 -1.79
CA GLU A 73 13.83 -3.33 -2.63
C GLU A 73 14.83 -2.16 -2.61
N LYS A 74 14.53 -1.09 -1.89
CA LYS A 74 15.33 0.15 -1.82
C LYS A 74 15.44 0.90 -3.16
N ASN A 75 14.50 0.66 -4.07
CA ASN A 75 14.36 1.43 -5.30
C ASN A 75 13.49 2.66 -5.05
N TYR A 76 14.09 3.68 -4.46
CA TYR A 76 13.35 4.82 -3.93
C TYR A 76 12.73 5.69 -5.03
N ASP A 77 13.34 5.78 -6.20
CA ASP A 77 12.78 6.54 -7.33
C ASP A 77 11.48 5.90 -7.82
N SER A 78 11.47 4.60 -8.03
CA SER A 78 10.27 3.85 -8.38
C SER A 78 9.23 3.90 -7.26
N ALA A 79 9.65 3.78 -6.00
CA ALA A 79 8.75 3.87 -4.86
C ALA A 79 8.02 5.22 -4.81
N ILE A 80 8.74 6.32 -5.02
CA ILE A 80 8.17 7.68 -5.06
C ILE A 80 7.20 7.82 -6.23
N ALA A 81 7.58 7.36 -7.43
CA ALA A 81 6.74 7.44 -8.62
C ALA A 81 5.41 6.70 -8.44
N GLU A 82 5.45 5.48 -7.92
CA GLU A 82 4.27 4.66 -7.67
C GLU A 82 3.41 5.21 -6.52
N LEU A 83 4.02 5.54 -5.39
CA LEU A 83 3.30 6.05 -4.23
C LEU A 83 2.61 7.40 -4.49
N ASN A 84 3.14 8.24 -5.40
CA ASN A 84 2.46 9.47 -5.80
C ASN A 84 1.17 9.20 -6.60
N GLN A 85 1.03 8.06 -7.24
CA GLN A 85 -0.19 7.63 -7.93
C GLN A 85 -1.14 6.85 -7.01
N ALA A 86 -0.68 6.42 -5.84
CA ALA A 86 -1.48 5.77 -4.83
C ALA A 86 -2.45 6.75 -4.14
N ASN A 87 -3.30 6.23 -3.26
CA ASN A 87 -4.25 7.07 -2.53
C ASN A 87 -3.54 8.01 -1.55
N GLN A 88 -3.56 9.31 -1.85
CA GLN A 88 -2.98 10.37 -1.01
C GLN A 88 -3.84 10.72 0.21
N GLN A 89 -5.04 10.16 0.32
CA GLN A 89 -5.90 10.25 1.51
C GLN A 89 -5.61 9.13 2.52
N ASP A 90 -4.65 8.25 2.22
CA ASP A 90 -4.16 7.25 3.15
C ASP A 90 -2.85 7.75 3.80
N PRO A 91 -2.85 8.01 5.12
CA PRO A 91 -1.66 8.48 5.82
C PRO A 91 -0.49 7.46 5.77
N ALA A 92 -0.78 6.18 5.57
CA ALA A 92 0.26 5.16 5.39
C ALA A 92 1.07 5.40 4.11
N ASN A 93 0.43 5.84 3.02
CA ASN A 93 1.12 6.17 1.78
C ASN A 93 1.95 7.44 1.91
N LEU A 94 1.45 8.44 2.63
CA LEU A 94 2.22 9.65 2.95
C LEU A 94 3.45 9.32 3.81
N LEU A 95 3.30 8.43 4.81
CA LEU A 95 4.41 7.96 5.63
C LEU A 95 5.48 7.26 4.77
N ARG A 96 5.07 6.36 3.86
CA ARG A 96 5.98 5.65 2.95
C ARG A 96 6.71 6.61 2.00
N LEU A 97 6.01 7.65 1.49
CA LEU A 97 6.65 8.70 0.69
C LEU A 97 7.72 9.44 1.49
N GLY A 98 7.41 9.81 2.73
CA GLY A 98 8.40 10.41 3.63
C GLY A 98 9.62 9.52 3.82
N GLN A 99 9.43 8.22 4.05
CA GLN A 99 10.51 7.24 4.19
C GLN A 99 11.35 7.10 2.91
N ALA A 100 10.72 7.12 1.74
CA ALA A 100 11.42 7.04 0.46
C ALA A 100 12.28 8.30 0.21
N TYR A 101 11.75 9.50 0.48
CA TYR A 101 12.50 10.74 0.37
C TYR A 101 13.64 10.83 1.39
N GLU A 102 13.42 10.40 2.64
CA GLU A 102 14.47 10.34 3.67
C GLU A 102 15.62 9.43 3.23
N ALA A 103 15.31 8.25 2.71
CA ALA A 103 16.30 7.29 2.22
C ALA A 103 17.07 7.80 0.99
N LYS A 104 16.45 8.67 0.18
CA LYS A 104 17.12 9.39 -0.91
C LYS A 104 18.00 10.55 -0.45
N GLY A 105 17.90 10.97 0.81
CA GLY A 105 18.60 12.13 1.35
C GLY A 105 17.88 13.46 1.16
N ASP A 106 16.62 13.47 0.67
CA ASP A 106 15.78 14.65 0.59
C ASP A 106 15.02 14.88 1.91
N ALA A 107 15.74 15.39 2.90
CA ALA A 107 15.22 15.61 4.24
C ALA A 107 14.06 16.63 4.27
N ALA A 108 14.04 17.60 3.37
CA ALA A 108 12.99 18.62 3.32
C ALA A 108 11.65 17.99 2.91
N LYS A 109 11.63 17.23 1.82
CA LYS A 109 10.43 16.50 1.38
C LYS A 109 10.04 15.40 2.37
N ALA A 110 10.99 14.68 2.94
CA ALA A 110 10.70 13.69 3.96
C ALA A 110 9.92 14.30 5.12
N LYS A 111 10.40 15.43 5.65
CA LYS A 111 9.74 16.16 6.75
C LYS A 111 8.33 16.65 6.36
N GLU A 112 8.16 17.16 5.14
CA GLU A 112 6.85 17.56 4.61
C GLU A 112 5.85 16.40 4.63
N TYR A 113 6.22 15.24 4.07
CA TYR A 113 5.34 14.08 4.00
C TYR A 113 5.05 13.48 5.39
N PHE A 114 6.03 13.45 6.28
CA PHE A 114 5.81 13.02 7.67
C PHE A 114 4.86 13.94 8.40
N ALA A 115 4.98 15.27 8.23
CA ALA A 115 4.06 16.22 8.82
C ALA A 115 2.63 16.06 8.28
N ARG A 116 2.48 15.85 6.97
CA ARG A 116 1.17 15.57 6.35
C ARG A 116 0.55 14.29 6.89
N ALA A 117 1.32 13.21 7.04
CA ALA A 117 0.85 11.96 7.62
C ALA A 117 0.44 12.11 9.09
N ALA A 118 1.20 12.89 9.87
CA ALA A 118 0.90 13.17 11.28
C ALA A 118 -0.35 14.05 11.46
N ALA A 119 -0.57 15.00 10.56
CA ALA A 119 -1.73 15.91 10.59
C ALA A 119 -3.04 15.26 10.11
N PHE A 120 -3.00 14.01 9.64
CA PHE A 120 -4.16 13.34 9.09
C PHE A 120 -5.18 13.00 10.18
N ASN A 121 -6.35 13.64 10.13
CA ASN A 121 -7.37 13.58 11.19
C ASN A 121 -8.64 12.79 10.81
N SER A 122 -8.68 12.11 9.67
CA SER A 122 -9.87 11.38 9.28
C SER A 122 -9.94 10.00 9.92
N LEU A 123 -11.01 9.77 10.62
CA LEU A 123 -11.52 8.55 11.23
C LEU A 123 -10.63 7.86 12.29
N PRO A 124 -11.25 7.46 13.41
CA PRO A 124 -10.57 6.80 14.52
C PRO A 124 -10.34 5.32 14.21
N GLN A 125 -9.52 5.01 13.20
CA GLN A 125 -9.02 3.66 13.01
C GLN A 125 -7.73 3.48 13.78
N LEU A 126 -7.63 2.39 14.52
CA LEU A 126 -6.43 2.07 15.34
C LEU A 126 -5.13 2.18 14.53
N ASN A 127 -5.15 1.73 13.28
CA ASN A 127 -3.99 1.80 12.38
C ASN A 127 -3.52 3.25 12.15
N TYR A 128 -4.43 4.21 12.08
CA TYR A 128 -4.07 5.62 11.88
C TYR A 128 -3.44 6.25 13.12
N ALA A 129 -3.79 5.79 14.32
CA ALA A 129 -3.16 6.24 15.55
C ALA A 129 -1.68 5.84 15.59
N PHE A 130 -1.34 4.60 15.20
CA PHE A 130 0.05 4.14 15.08
C PHE A 130 0.83 4.92 14.03
N ILE A 131 0.24 5.13 12.85
CA ILE A 131 0.87 5.88 11.76
C ILE A 131 1.12 7.32 12.18
N ARG A 132 0.15 7.97 12.82
CA ARG A 132 0.28 9.34 13.33
C ARG A 132 1.44 9.47 14.31
N THR A 133 1.50 8.59 15.31
CA THR A 133 2.56 8.60 16.33
C THR A 133 3.93 8.39 15.69
N LYS A 134 4.04 7.45 14.76
CA LYS A 134 5.28 7.19 14.03
C LYS A 134 5.68 8.37 13.16
N ALA A 135 4.75 8.91 12.37
CA ALA A 135 4.98 10.05 11.50
C ALA A 135 5.39 11.31 12.30
N GLN A 136 4.76 11.55 13.45
CA GLN A 136 5.11 12.68 14.32
C GLN A 136 6.54 12.54 14.83
N LYS A 137 6.95 11.37 15.32
CA LYS A 137 8.33 11.13 15.76
C LYS A 137 9.33 11.39 14.63
N MET A 138 9.06 10.92 13.43
CA MET A 138 9.93 11.11 12.26
C MET A 138 9.97 12.57 11.82
N ALA A 139 8.85 13.29 11.86
CA ALA A 139 8.80 14.73 11.56
C ALA A 139 9.64 15.55 12.57
N ASP A 140 9.67 15.12 13.84
CA ASP A 140 10.45 15.74 14.91
C ASP A 140 11.94 15.33 14.90
N GLY A 141 12.37 14.52 13.92
CA GLY A 141 13.75 14.02 13.83
C GLY A 141 14.11 12.95 14.87
N LYS A 142 13.11 12.35 15.52
CA LYS A 142 13.30 11.27 16.49
C LYS A 142 13.23 9.93 15.78
N LYS A 143 14.14 9.00 16.08
CA LYS A 143 14.04 7.62 15.57
C LYS A 143 12.74 6.98 16.02
N ALA A 144 12.04 6.39 15.06
CA ALA A 144 10.79 5.67 15.31
C ALA A 144 11.03 4.39 16.14
#